data_563be993e9516f13bd3b689e76ae3fb9
#
_entry.id   563be993e9516f13bd3b689e76ae3fb9
#
_cell.length_a   1.000
_cell.length_b   1.000
_cell.length_c   1.000
_cell.angle_alpha   90.00
_cell.angle_beta   90.00
_cell.angle_gamma   90.00
#
_symmetry.space_group_name_H-M   'P 1'
#
loop_
_entity.id
_entity.type
_entity.pdbx_description
1 polymer ?
#
loop_
_entity_poly.entity_id
_entity_poly.type
_entity_poly.pdbx_seq_one_letter_code
_entity_poly.pdbx_strand_id
1 'polypeptide(L)'
;MPPYYRRNWADLLIGLMALRMSIMPQIELASPIPVIAVVDDDPAVCSSLKFSLELEGFAVRVYRNGAEFLATDSLADCKCFVIDQRMPGMSGMQGISELRGRNISTPAILIISQPSRVLSARAAEADVPIIEKPLLNNALVEKIREVCANV
;
A
#
# COMPACT_ATOMS: atom_id res chain seq x y z
N MET A 1 26.46 -65.88 15.52
CA MET A 1 25.21 -65.12 15.87
C MET A 1 25.31 -63.75 15.23
N PRO A 2 24.44 -63.38 14.30
CA PRO A 2 24.49 -62.05 13.74
C PRO A 2 23.99 -61.04 14.79
N PRO A 3 24.60 -59.86 14.88
CA PRO A 3 24.17 -58.84 15.82
C PRO A 3 22.77 -58.35 15.40
N TYR A 4 21.83 -58.52 16.31
CA TYR A 4 20.48 -57.91 16.14
C TYR A 4 20.67 -56.40 16.02
N TYR A 5 20.35 -55.87 14.84
CA TYR A 5 20.26 -54.45 14.57
C TYR A 5 19.12 -53.88 15.41
N ARG A 6 19.44 -53.35 16.60
CA ARG A 6 18.49 -52.56 17.36
C ARG A 6 18.22 -51.29 16.55
N ARG A 7 17.21 -51.35 15.71
CA ARG A 7 16.67 -50.14 15.14
C ARG A 7 16.24 -49.22 16.28
N ASN A 8 16.97 -48.12 16.46
CA ASN A 8 16.67 -47.14 17.46
C ASN A 8 15.35 -46.42 17.01
N TRP A 9 14.28 -46.69 17.71
CA TRP A 9 12.96 -46.08 17.41
C TRP A 9 13.05 -44.56 17.43
N ALA A 10 14.00 -43.99 18.14
CA ALA A 10 14.26 -42.56 18.15
C ALA A 10 14.66 -42.02 16.77
N ASP A 11 15.54 -42.75 16.04
CA ASP A 11 15.96 -42.32 14.71
C ASP A 11 14.85 -42.44 13.67
N LEU A 12 13.97 -43.44 13.82
CA LEU A 12 12.77 -43.56 12.98
C LEU A 12 11.77 -42.45 13.25
N LEU A 13 11.55 -42.06 14.54
CA LEU A 13 10.69 -40.97 14.92
C LEU A 13 11.22 -39.61 14.45
N ILE A 14 12.54 -39.37 14.55
CA ILE A 14 13.19 -38.18 14.06
C ILE A 14 13.05 -38.07 12.52
N GLY A 15 13.27 -39.19 11.82
CA GLY A 15 13.08 -39.25 10.37
C GLY A 15 11.65 -38.98 9.93
N LEU A 16 10.66 -39.52 10.64
CA LEU A 16 9.23 -39.30 10.41
C LEU A 16 8.81 -37.85 10.72
N MET A 17 9.36 -37.27 11.80
CA MET A 17 9.12 -35.85 12.13
C MET A 17 9.75 -34.91 11.10
N ALA A 18 10.95 -35.18 10.66
CA ALA A 18 11.62 -34.42 9.61
C ALA A 18 10.88 -34.51 8.27
N LEU A 19 10.39 -35.70 7.90
CA LEU A 19 9.58 -35.90 6.69
C LEU A 19 8.24 -35.16 6.79
N ARG A 20 7.63 -35.14 7.98
CA ARG A 20 6.36 -34.45 8.22
C ARG A 20 6.52 -32.93 8.16
N MET A 21 7.67 -32.39 8.58
CA MET A 21 8.00 -30.97 8.41
C MET A 21 8.30 -30.58 6.95
N SER A 22 8.85 -31.51 6.15
CA SER A 22 9.09 -31.27 4.71
C SER A 22 7.84 -31.37 3.83
N ILE A 23 6.79 -32.05 4.30
CA ILE A 23 5.55 -32.26 3.55
C ILE A 23 4.45 -31.29 4.02
N MET A 24 4.66 -30.55 5.10
CA MET A 24 3.73 -29.47 5.44
C MET A 24 3.76 -28.47 4.27
N PRO A 25 2.61 -28.25 3.56
CA PRO A 25 2.54 -27.13 2.66
C PRO A 25 2.92 -25.91 3.51
N GLN A 26 3.94 -25.20 3.08
CA GLN A 26 4.18 -23.85 3.56
C GLN A 26 2.87 -23.13 3.32
N ILE A 27 2.05 -22.99 4.38
CA ILE A 27 0.95 -22.04 4.36
C ILE A 27 1.68 -20.71 4.27
N GLU A 28 1.93 -20.29 3.04
CA GLU A 28 2.35 -18.95 2.72
C GLU A 28 1.22 -18.11 3.30
N LEU A 29 1.49 -17.53 4.48
CA LEU A 29 0.60 -16.54 5.06
C LEU A 29 0.46 -15.48 3.98
N ALA A 30 -0.68 -15.48 3.28
CA ALA A 30 -0.96 -14.52 2.24
C ALA A 30 -0.62 -13.15 2.79
N SER A 31 0.29 -12.46 2.13
CA SER A 31 0.68 -11.11 2.55
C SER A 31 -0.58 -10.28 2.73
N PRO A 32 -0.72 -9.53 3.80
CA PRO A 32 -1.93 -8.77 4.04
C PRO A 32 -2.22 -7.87 2.84
N ILE A 33 -3.49 -7.83 2.42
CA ILE A 33 -3.93 -7.00 1.28
C ILE A 33 -3.52 -5.54 1.57
N PRO A 34 -2.72 -4.91 0.70
CA PRO A 34 -2.26 -3.56 0.93
C PRO A 34 -3.42 -2.57 0.88
N VAL A 35 -3.50 -1.71 1.88
CA VAL A 35 -4.54 -0.69 2.01
C VAL A 35 -4.05 0.61 1.38
N ILE A 36 -4.85 1.16 0.46
CA ILE A 36 -4.61 2.46 -0.18
C ILE A 36 -5.65 3.46 0.32
N ALA A 37 -5.21 4.61 0.77
CA ALA A 37 -6.11 5.72 1.08
C ALA A 37 -6.23 6.63 -0.14
N VAL A 38 -7.46 6.88 -0.57
CA VAL A 38 -7.80 7.81 -1.66
C VAL A 38 -8.48 9.03 -1.06
N VAL A 39 -7.95 10.20 -1.36
CA VAL A 39 -8.46 11.48 -0.86
C VAL A 39 -8.81 12.37 -2.05
N ASP A 40 -10.09 12.57 -2.30
CA ASP A 40 -10.62 13.41 -3.40
C ASP A 40 -12.03 13.89 -3.01
N ASP A 41 -12.35 15.13 -3.26
CA ASP A 41 -13.66 15.71 -2.95
C ASP A 41 -14.75 15.33 -3.96
N ASP A 42 -14.37 14.81 -5.13
CA ASP A 42 -15.30 14.31 -6.14
C ASP A 42 -15.73 12.86 -5.85
N PRO A 43 -17.02 12.62 -5.51
CA PRO A 43 -17.50 11.28 -5.23
C PRO A 43 -17.41 10.31 -6.41
N ALA A 44 -17.52 10.81 -7.63
CA ALA A 44 -17.41 9.99 -8.83
C ALA A 44 -15.98 9.50 -9.04
N VAL A 45 -14.99 10.35 -8.81
CA VAL A 45 -13.56 9.99 -8.84
C VAL A 45 -13.27 8.97 -7.75
N CYS A 46 -13.70 9.20 -6.52
CA CYS A 46 -13.54 8.28 -5.40
C CYS A 46 -14.10 6.87 -5.72
N SER A 47 -15.32 6.81 -6.26
CA SER A 47 -15.98 5.54 -6.59
C SER A 47 -15.24 4.81 -7.72
N SER A 48 -14.83 5.54 -8.74
CA SER A 48 -14.09 4.98 -9.88
C SER A 48 -12.72 4.44 -9.45
N LEU A 49 -11.96 5.20 -8.66
CA LEU A 49 -10.66 4.77 -8.15
C LEU A 49 -10.79 3.59 -7.20
N LYS A 50 -11.76 3.61 -6.29
CA LYS A 50 -12.02 2.49 -5.40
C LYS A 50 -12.28 1.23 -6.20
N PHE A 51 -13.19 1.27 -7.15
CA PHE A 51 -13.52 0.11 -7.98
C PHE A 51 -12.29 -0.43 -8.74
N SER A 52 -11.57 0.45 -9.44
CA SER A 52 -10.42 0.02 -10.25
C SER A 52 -9.26 -0.52 -9.41
N LEU A 53 -8.97 0.10 -8.28
CA LEU A 53 -7.90 -0.36 -7.39
C LEU A 53 -8.26 -1.67 -6.66
N GLU A 54 -9.52 -1.87 -6.30
CA GLU A 54 -9.98 -3.12 -5.72
C GLU A 54 -9.89 -4.29 -6.73
N LEU A 55 -10.16 -4.05 -8.01
CA LEU A 55 -9.93 -5.04 -9.08
C LEU A 55 -8.45 -5.43 -9.22
N GLU A 56 -7.54 -4.51 -8.90
CA GLU A 56 -6.09 -4.74 -8.92
C GLU A 56 -5.54 -5.41 -7.64
N GLY A 57 -6.42 -5.74 -6.68
CA GLY A 57 -6.09 -6.47 -5.47
C GLY A 57 -5.72 -5.61 -4.26
N PHE A 58 -6.02 -4.32 -4.29
CA PHE A 58 -5.86 -3.41 -3.15
C PHE A 58 -7.12 -3.35 -2.29
N ALA A 59 -6.97 -3.08 -1.01
CA ALA A 59 -8.06 -2.58 -0.18
C ALA A 59 -8.07 -1.05 -0.23
N VAL A 60 -9.23 -0.42 -0.35
CA VAL A 60 -9.30 1.04 -0.55
C VAL A 60 -10.16 1.70 0.53
N ARG A 61 -9.58 2.71 1.18
CA ARG A 61 -10.29 3.64 2.06
C ARG A 61 -10.42 4.98 1.36
N VAL A 62 -11.61 5.57 1.39
CA VAL A 62 -11.91 6.82 0.69
C VAL A 62 -12.20 7.92 1.71
N TYR A 63 -11.62 9.09 1.48
CA TYR A 63 -11.83 10.31 2.26
C TYR A 63 -12.22 11.44 1.32
N ARG A 64 -13.21 12.23 1.72
CA ARG A 64 -13.83 13.26 0.89
C ARG A 64 -13.17 14.64 1.04
N ASN A 65 -12.32 14.79 2.00
CA ASN A 65 -11.57 16.04 2.23
C ASN A 65 -10.33 15.75 3.11
N GLY A 66 -9.42 16.73 3.12
CA GLY A 66 -8.18 16.63 3.88
C GLY A 66 -8.38 16.56 5.40
N ALA A 67 -9.40 17.25 5.93
CA ALA A 67 -9.68 17.25 7.36
C ALA A 67 -10.15 15.88 7.84
N GLU A 68 -11.05 15.23 7.13
CA GLU A 68 -11.49 13.86 7.40
C GLU A 68 -10.31 12.87 7.35
N PHE A 69 -9.49 13.00 6.31
CA PHE A 69 -8.30 12.16 6.13
C PHE A 69 -7.32 12.31 7.29
N LEU A 70 -6.97 13.54 7.66
CA LEU A 70 -5.99 13.81 8.72
C LEU A 70 -6.51 13.51 10.12
N ALA A 71 -7.83 13.41 10.32
CA ALA A 71 -8.46 13.07 11.59
C ALA A 71 -8.53 11.57 11.88
N THR A 72 -8.27 10.71 10.89
CA THR A 72 -8.34 9.26 11.09
C THR A 72 -7.11 8.71 11.79
N ASP A 73 -7.30 7.79 12.73
CA ASP A 73 -6.21 7.13 13.48
C ASP A 73 -5.57 5.97 12.69
N SER A 74 -6.20 5.54 11.61
CA SER A 74 -5.78 4.34 10.86
C SER A 74 -4.86 4.61 9.67
N LEU A 75 -4.21 5.77 9.61
CA LEU A 75 -3.27 6.14 8.54
C LEU A 75 -2.03 5.24 8.50
N ALA A 76 -1.57 4.78 9.67
CA ALA A 76 -0.42 3.90 9.78
C ALA A 76 -0.63 2.53 9.10
N ASP A 77 -1.89 2.10 8.92
CA ASP A 77 -2.22 0.84 8.24
C ASP A 77 -2.14 0.95 6.72
N CYS A 78 -2.11 2.18 6.19
CA CYS A 78 -2.07 2.42 4.76
C CYS A 78 -0.65 2.24 4.21
N LYS A 79 -0.55 1.61 3.05
CA LYS A 79 0.72 1.44 2.33
C LYS A 79 1.02 2.58 1.36
N CYS A 80 0.00 3.29 0.93
CA CYS A 80 0.14 4.43 0.04
C CYS A 80 -1.07 5.37 0.18
N PHE A 81 -0.82 6.65 0.01
CA PHE A 81 -1.84 7.69 -0.08
C PHE A 81 -1.94 8.20 -1.52
N VAL A 82 -3.14 8.27 -2.05
CA VAL A 82 -3.44 8.88 -3.36
C VAL A 82 -4.30 10.11 -3.09
N ILE A 83 -3.72 11.29 -3.27
CA ILE A 83 -4.31 12.54 -2.80
C ILE A 83 -4.50 13.51 -3.97
N ASP A 84 -5.72 14.00 -4.15
CA ASP A 84 -5.99 15.08 -5.12
C ASP A 84 -5.40 16.40 -4.64
N GLN A 85 -4.77 17.13 -5.55
CA GLN A 85 -4.18 18.43 -5.23
C GLN A 85 -5.24 19.50 -4.94
N ARG A 86 -6.34 19.48 -5.68
CA ARG A 86 -7.35 20.52 -5.60
C ARG A 86 -8.54 20.09 -4.77
N MET A 87 -8.50 20.43 -3.50
CA MET A 87 -9.59 20.15 -2.57
C MET A 87 -9.96 21.43 -1.79
N PRO A 88 -11.25 21.63 -1.43
CA PRO A 88 -11.66 22.72 -0.56
C PRO A 88 -10.95 22.67 0.80
N GLY A 89 -10.51 23.81 1.29
CA GLY A 89 -9.92 23.98 2.62
C GLY A 89 -8.46 23.57 2.76
N MET A 90 -8.01 22.55 2.04
CA MET A 90 -6.63 22.06 2.11
C MET A 90 -6.21 21.46 0.77
N SER A 91 -5.06 21.87 0.24
CA SER A 91 -4.48 21.24 -0.94
C SER A 91 -3.84 19.88 -0.61
N GLY A 92 -3.67 19.03 -1.63
CA GLY A 92 -3.00 17.75 -1.47
C GLY A 92 -1.59 17.89 -0.90
N MET A 93 -0.80 18.85 -1.41
CA MET A 93 0.56 19.11 -0.88
C MET A 93 0.56 19.60 0.56
N GLN A 94 -0.42 20.39 0.98
CA GLN A 94 -0.57 20.80 2.38
C GLN A 94 -0.87 19.58 3.26
N GLY A 95 -1.76 18.69 2.82
CA GLY A 95 -2.06 17.45 3.52
C GLY A 95 -0.83 16.55 3.68
N ILE A 96 -0.03 16.39 2.64
CA ILE A 96 1.22 15.61 2.69
C ILE A 96 2.23 16.26 3.66
N SER A 97 2.39 17.57 3.62
CA SER A 97 3.26 18.31 4.53
C SER A 97 2.85 18.10 5.99
N GLU A 98 1.56 18.14 6.28
CA GLU A 98 1.01 17.87 7.62
C GLU A 98 1.32 16.45 8.08
N LEU A 99 1.16 15.46 7.22
CA LEU A 99 1.52 14.07 7.52
C LEU A 99 3.00 13.91 7.86
N ARG A 100 3.86 14.55 7.10
CA ARG A 100 5.32 14.52 7.37
C ARG A 100 5.65 15.20 8.69
N GLY A 101 4.96 16.29 9.04
CA GLY A 101 5.08 16.93 10.36
C GLY A 101 4.65 16.03 11.52
N ARG A 102 3.77 15.08 11.28
CA ARG A 102 3.35 14.04 12.24
C ARG A 102 4.22 12.77 12.21
N ASN A 103 5.35 12.79 11.51
CA ASN A 103 6.24 11.64 11.31
C ASN A 103 5.57 10.44 10.60
N ILE A 104 4.57 10.70 9.77
CA ILE A 104 3.95 9.67 8.91
C ILE A 104 4.70 9.68 7.59
N SER A 105 5.49 8.63 7.36
CA SER A 105 6.35 8.47 6.18
C SER A 105 5.74 7.63 5.06
N THR A 106 4.51 7.18 5.22
CA THR A 106 3.80 6.41 4.18
C THR A 106 3.90 7.13 2.83
N PRO A 107 4.26 6.43 1.74
CA PRO A 107 4.36 7.01 0.42
C PRO A 107 3.06 7.69 0.00
N ALA A 108 3.17 8.84 -0.66
CA ALA A 108 2.03 9.59 -1.18
C ALA A 108 2.23 9.86 -2.67
N ILE A 109 1.15 9.79 -3.42
CA ILE A 109 1.06 10.14 -4.84
C ILE A 109 0.09 11.32 -4.94
N LEU A 110 0.50 12.38 -5.62
CA LEU A 110 -0.31 13.55 -5.84
C LEU A 110 -1.01 13.47 -7.20
N ILE A 111 -2.32 13.60 -7.20
CA ILE A 111 -3.11 13.66 -8.43
C ILE A 111 -3.37 15.13 -8.77
N ILE A 112 -3.08 15.54 -9.99
CA ILE A 112 -3.25 16.92 -10.45
C ILE A 112 -4.01 17.00 -11.77
N SER A 113 -4.78 18.08 -11.94
CA SER A 113 -5.47 18.39 -13.22
C SER A 113 -4.69 19.39 -14.06
N GLN A 114 -3.94 20.25 -13.42
CA GLN A 114 -3.15 21.30 -14.08
C GLN A 114 -1.75 21.35 -13.47
N PRO A 115 -0.74 20.85 -14.19
CA PRO A 115 0.63 20.90 -13.72
C PRO A 115 1.13 22.35 -13.69
N SER A 116 1.94 22.68 -12.70
CA SER A 116 2.69 23.92 -12.64
C SER A 116 4.13 23.62 -12.26
N ARG A 117 5.06 24.46 -12.72
CA ARG A 117 6.48 24.29 -12.40
C ARG A 117 6.74 24.37 -10.88
N VAL A 118 6.04 25.28 -10.20
CA VAL A 118 6.18 25.46 -8.76
C VAL A 118 5.67 24.21 -8.01
N LEU A 119 4.52 23.69 -8.38
CA LEU A 119 3.97 22.48 -7.75
C LEU A 119 4.86 21.27 -8.01
N SER A 120 5.32 21.09 -9.25
CA SER A 120 6.21 19.99 -9.62
C SER A 120 7.54 20.04 -8.86
N ALA A 121 8.12 21.21 -8.68
CA ALA A 121 9.34 21.38 -7.90
C ALA A 121 9.12 21.05 -6.41
N ARG A 122 8.03 21.51 -5.82
CA ARG A 122 7.68 21.19 -4.43
C ARG A 122 7.42 19.72 -4.20
N ALA A 123 6.73 19.08 -5.12
CA ALA A 123 6.48 17.64 -5.05
C ALA A 123 7.79 16.83 -5.17
N ALA A 124 8.69 17.22 -6.09
CA ALA A 124 9.99 16.59 -6.24
C ALA A 124 10.87 16.75 -4.99
N GLU A 125 10.90 17.93 -4.37
CA GLU A 125 11.62 18.18 -3.10
C GLU A 125 11.09 17.32 -1.95
N ALA A 126 9.77 17.02 -1.97
CA ALA A 126 9.13 16.18 -0.96
C ALA A 126 9.16 14.68 -1.30
N ASP A 127 9.77 14.29 -2.42
CA ASP A 127 9.78 12.92 -2.94
C ASP A 127 8.35 12.38 -3.16
N VAL A 128 7.49 13.22 -3.73
CA VAL A 128 6.09 12.91 -4.02
C VAL A 128 5.90 12.80 -5.52
N PRO A 129 5.66 11.60 -6.09
CA PRO A 129 5.33 11.46 -7.50
C PRO A 129 3.99 12.11 -7.83
N ILE A 130 3.90 12.65 -9.04
CA ILE A 130 2.70 13.28 -9.58
C ILE A 130 2.12 12.42 -10.69
N ILE A 131 0.80 12.26 -10.68
CA ILE A 131 0.02 11.68 -11.78
C ILE A 131 -0.99 12.73 -12.24
N GLU A 132 -1.04 12.97 -13.55
CA GLU A 132 -1.96 13.93 -14.13
C GLU A 132 -3.32 13.29 -14.48
N LYS A 133 -4.40 14.01 -14.23
CA LYS A 133 -5.74 13.66 -14.73
C LYS A 133 -5.82 13.97 -16.24
N PRO A 134 -6.53 13.17 -17.03
CA PRO A 134 -7.40 12.06 -16.68
C PRO A 134 -6.64 10.75 -16.38
N LEU A 135 -7.15 9.96 -15.44
CA LEU A 135 -6.56 8.69 -15.00
C LEU A 135 -6.99 7.54 -15.94
N LEU A 136 -6.65 7.66 -17.23
CA LEU A 136 -7.14 6.77 -18.30
C LEU A 136 -6.32 5.49 -18.54
N ASN A 137 -5.19 5.36 -17.85
CA ASN A 137 -4.26 4.25 -18.04
C ASN A 137 -3.84 3.65 -16.69
N ASN A 138 -3.03 2.61 -16.73
CA ASN A 138 -2.54 1.92 -15.54
C ASN A 138 -1.43 2.69 -14.78
N ALA A 139 -1.09 3.92 -15.17
CA ALA A 139 0.02 4.67 -14.59
C ALA A 139 -0.10 4.84 -13.07
N LEU A 140 -1.31 5.05 -12.55
CA LEU A 140 -1.53 5.15 -11.11
C LEU A 140 -1.28 3.81 -10.41
N VAL A 141 -1.79 2.71 -10.95
CA VAL A 141 -1.61 1.36 -10.40
C VAL A 141 -0.12 0.97 -10.39
N GLU A 142 0.57 1.21 -11.49
CA GLU A 142 2.01 0.97 -11.62
C GLU A 142 2.80 1.79 -10.61
N LYS A 143 2.47 3.07 -10.45
CA LYS A 143 3.10 3.94 -9.45
C LYS A 143 2.83 3.50 -8.01
N ILE A 144 1.61 3.09 -7.69
CA ILE A 144 1.29 2.53 -6.37
C ILE A 144 2.16 1.29 -6.10
N ARG A 145 2.24 0.37 -7.05
CA ARG A 145 3.08 -0.84 -6.90
C ARG A 145 4.56 -0.50 -6.71
N GLU A 146 5.07 0.47 -7.46
CA GLU A 146 6.44 0.95 -7.35
C GLU A 146 6.74 1.52 -5.95
N VAL A 147 5.91 2.44 -5.46
CA VAL A 147 6.16 3.07 -4.15
C VAL A 147 5.92 2.11 -2.99
N CYS A 148 5.00 1.16 -3.12
CA CYS A 148 4.77 0.12 -2.11
C CYS A 148 5.90 -0.92 -2.03
N ALA A 149 6.62 -1.16 -3.12
CA ALA A 149 7.74 -2.11 -3.16
C ALA A 149 9.00 -1.58 -2.46
N ASN A 150 9.11 -0.27 -2.29
CA ASN A 150 10.27 0.41 -1.71
C ASN A 150 10.14 0.68 -0.20
N VAL A 151 9.12 0.10 0.47
CA VAL A 151 8.81 0.31 1.89
C VAL A 151 9.05 -0.95 2.71
#